data_24d53efc51e55529f9e582ffb44c95c5
#
_entry.id   24d53efc51e55529f9e582ffb44c95c5
#
_cell.length_a   1.000
_cell.length_b   1.000
_cell.length_c   1.000
_cell.angle_alpha   90.00
_cell.angle_beta   90.00
_cell.angle_gamma   90.00
#
_symmetry.space_group_name_H-M   'P 1'
#
loop_
_entity.id
_entity.type
_entity.pdbx_description
1 polymer ?
#
loop_
_entity_poly.entity_id
_entity_poly.type
_entity_poly.pdbx_seq_one_letter_code
_entity_poly.pdbx_strand_id
1 'polypeptide(L)'
;MSNAVRFREIDSLRGLAVLLMVMVHTAATWNPFNTVQDSWYAYTVAGLGGLAAPLFVTIFGWGLIKSQSSYRSTLVKATILIFLQVIVNLTSPHLYDTFTPGILSLFGILLLLRPCIVNIVSKVNLGIIFSIFMILIYLISNHIYNLQGSNDWGTRVTSDSVETILSHLILTG
;
A
#
# COMPACT_ATOMS: atom_id res chain seq x y z
N MET A 1 10.36 28.20 13.67
CA MET A 1 9.28 27.22 13.43
C MET A 1 8.69 27.58 12.08
N SER A 2 8.95 26.81 11.01
CA SER A 2 8.37 27.06 9.69
C SER A 2 6.89 26.69 9.76
N ASN A 3 6.01 27.63 9.48
CA ASN A 3 4.58 27.39 9.31
C ASN A 3 4.43 26.45 8.10
N ALA A 4 4.33 25.15 8.34
CA ALA A 4 4.04 24.20 7.30
C ALA A 4 2.65 24.55 6.76
N VAL A 5 2.59 24.93 5.49
CA VAL A 5 1.31 25.23 4.82
C VAL A 5 0.48 23.94 4.84
N ARG A 6 -0.64 23.98 5.55
CA ARG A 6 -1.58 22.86 5.65
C ARG A 6 -2.57 22.93 4.50
N PHE A 7 -2.59 21.88 3.69
CA PHE A 7 -3.53 21.77 2.56
C PHE A 7 -4.77 20.98 3.02
N ARG A 8 -5.89 21.68 3.18
CA ARG A 8 -7.17 21.08 3.64
C ARG A 8 -7.67 19.99 2.69
N GLU A 9 -7.45 20.17 1.40
CA GLU A 9 -7.84 19.21 0.35
C GLU A 9 -7.14 17.87 0.55
N ILE A 10 -5.85 17.89 0.89
CA ILE A 10 -5.07 16.67 1.15
C ILE A 10 -5.55 15.98 2.43
N ASP A 11 -5.89 16.75 3.47
CA ASP A 11 -6.43 16.19 4.70
C ASP A 11 -7.81 15.55 4.46
N SER A 12 -8.65 16.18 3.63
CA SER A 12 -9.96 15.62 3.22
C SER A 12 -9.80 14.32 2.41
N LEU A 13 -8.85 14.29 1.46
CA LEU A 13 -8.55 13.09 0.68
C LEU A 13 -8.01 11.95 1.56
N ARG A 14 -7.21 12.25 2.57
CA ARG A 14 -6.76 11.26 3.56
C ARG A 14 -7.95 10.69 4.34
N GLY A 15 -8.85 11.56 4.79
CA GLY A 15 -10.08 11.14 5.48
C GLY A 15 -10.93 10.22 4.60
N LEU A 16 -11.12 10.59 3.34
CA LEU A 16 -11.83 9.75 2.37
C LEU A 16 -11.14 8.41 2.16
N ALA A 17 -9.81 8.39 2.00
CA ALA A 17 -9.06 7.15 1.83
C ALA A 17 -9.21 6.21 3.04
N VAL A 18 -9.20 6.75 4.27
CA VAL A 18 -9.46 5.98 5.50
C VAL A 18 -10.88 5.40 5.50
N LEU A 19 -11.89 6.20 5.16
CA LEU A 19 -13.28 5.73 5.10
C LEU A 19 -13.44 4.58 4.09
N LEU A 20 -12.87 4.71 2.89
CA LEU A 20 -12.90 3.67 1.86
C LEU A 20 -12.17 2.41 2.33
N MET A 21 -11.03 2.56 3.03
CA MET A 21 -10.29 1.43 3.58
C MET A 21 -11.09 0.69 4.66
N VAL A 22 -11.71 1.42 5.59
CA VAL A 22 -12.57 0.82 6.61
C VAL A 22 -13.74 0.10 5.97
N MET A 23 -14.39 0.73 4.98
CA MET A 23 -15.51 0.15 4.26
C MET A 23 -15.15 -1.20 3.61
N VAL A 24 -14.04 -1.26 2.87
CA VAL A 24 -13.65 -2.50 2.17
C VAL A 24 -13.22 -3.59 3.14
N HIS A 25 -12.48 -3.25 4.21
CA HIS A 25 -12.08 -4.25 5.20
C HIS A 25 -13.29 -4.77 6.00
N THR A 26 -14.23 -3.91 6.36
CA THR A 26 -15.47 -4.33 7.02
C THR A 26 -16.28 -5.24 6.11
N ALA A 27 -16.41 -4.91 4.83
CA ALA A 27 -17.09 -5.76 3.87
C ALA A 27 -16.40 -7.12 3.68
N ALA A 28 -15.06 -7.14 3.66
CA ALA A 28 -14.28 -8.37 3.53
C ALA A 28 -14.38 -9.28 4.77
N THR A 29 -14.40 -8.69 5.98
CA THR A 29 -14.48 -9.44 7.24
C THR A 29 -15.91 -9.86 7.61
N TRP A 30 -16.90 -9.06 7.21
CA TRP A 30 -18.31 -9.29 7.46
C TRP A 30 -19.04 -9.85 6.25
N ASN A 31 -18.42 -10.74 5.52
CA ASN A 31 -19.08 -11.43 4.43
C ASN A 31 -20.06 -12.46 5.01
N PRO A 32 -21.37 -12.13 5.20
CA PRO A 32 -22.31 -13.07 5.76
C PRO A 32 -22.49 -14.22 4.78
N PHE A 33 -22.54 -15.44 5.30
CA PHE A 33 -22.85 -16.64 4.54
C PHE A 33 -24.09 -16.39 3.66
N ASN A 34 -23.99 -16.65 2.36
CA ASN A 34 -25.04 -16.42 1.35
C ASN A 34 -25.31 -14.95 0.95
N THR A 35 -24.40 -14.04 1.14
CA THR A 35 -24.52 -12.74 0.47
C THR A 35 -24.39 -12.92 -1.04
N VAL A 36 -25.33 -12.32 -1.76
CA VAL A 36 -25.35 -12.30 -3.23
C VAL A 36 -24.14 -11.53 -3.69
N GLN A 37 -23.08 -12.24 -4.12
CA GLN A 37 -21.83 -11.63 -4.62
C GLN A 37 -22.09 -10.82 -5.89
N ASP A 38 -23.17 -11.09 -6.62
CA ASP A 38 -23.54 -10.44 -7.87
C ASP A 38 -24.53 -9.28 -7.69
N SER A 39 -24.57 -8.66 -6.51
CA SER A 39 -25.37 -7.48 -6.29
C SER A 39 -24.64 -6.20 -6.70
N TRP A 40 -25.37 -5.21 -7.21
CA TRP A 40 -24.79 -3.90 -7.54
C TRP A 40 -24.13 -3.23 -6.31
N TYR A 41 -24.59 -3.51 -5.10
CA TYR A 41 -23.96 -3.07 -3.85
C TYR A 41 -22.56 -3.68 -3.69
N ALA A 42 -22.40 -4.99 -3.96
CA ALA A 42 -21.11 -5.66 -3.88
C ALA A 42 -20.11 -5.04 -4.88
N TYR A 43 -20.54 -4.80 -6.12
CA TYR A 43 -19.72 -4.13 -7.13
C TYR A 43 -19.34 -2.70 -6.74
N THR A 44 -20.28 -1.96 -6.14
CA THR A 44 -20.00 -0.59 -5.68
C THR A 44 -18.99 -0.59 -4.54
N VAL A 45 -19.15 -1.46 -3.54
CA VAL A 45 -18.21 -1.56 -2.41
C VAL A 45 -16.84 -2.03 -2.89
N ALA A 46 -16.76 -3.02 -3.77
CA ALA A 46 -15.52 -3.50 -4.34
C ALA A 46 -14.81 -2.41 -5.17
N GLY A 47 -15.56 -1.71 -6.02
CA GLY A 47 -15.00 -0.61 -6.85
C GLY A 47 -14.51 0.56 -6.02
N LEU A 48 -15.29 1.03 -5.06
CA LEU A 48 -14.89 2.11 -4.14
C LEU A 48 -13.73 1.67 -3.24
N GLY A 49 -13.76 0.43 -2.75
CA GLY A 49 -12.68 -0.14 -1.95
C GLY A 49 -11.38 -0.25 -2.72
N GLY A 50 -11.46 -0.61 -4.02
CA GLY A 50 -10.31 -0.65 -4.92
C GLY A 50 -9.63 0.71 -5.12
N LEU A 51 -10.31 1.83 -4.87
CA LEU A 51 -9.73 3.17 -4.93
C LEU A 51 -8.95 3.55 -3.65
N ALA A 52 -9.17 2.86 -2.53
CA ALA A 52 -8.56 3.22 -1.26
C ALA A 52 -7.02 3.16 -1.30
N ALA A 53 -6.46 2.03 -1.75
CA ALA A 53 -5.03 1.83 -1.79
C ALA A 53 -4.32 2.79 -2.77
N PRO A 54 -4.75 2.95 -4.04
CA PRO A 54 -4.18 3.95 -4.95
C PRO A 54 -4.23 5.37 -4.38
N LEU A 55 -5.34 5.75 -3.73
CA LEU A 55 -5.49 7.07 -3.12
C LEU A 55 -4.50 7.27 -1.97
N PHE A 56 -4.35 6.27 -1.09
CA PHE A 56 -3.35 6.30 -0.02
C PHE A 56 -1.93 6.43 -0.55
N VAL A 57 -1.56 5.62 -1.54
CA VAL A 57 -0.21 5.64 -2.13
C VAL A 57 0.08 6.98 -2.79
N THR A 58 -0.90 7.54 -3.50
CA THR A 58 -0.76 8.84 -4.17
C THR A 58 -0.55 9.97 -3.16
N ILE A 59 -1.37 10.04 -2.10
CA ILE A 59 -1.26 11.05 -1.05
C ILE A 59 0.05 10.87 -0.27
N PHE A 60 0.45 9.63 -0.01
CA PHE A 60 1.70 9.32 0.66
C PHE A 60 2.90 9.77 -0.20
N GLY A 61 2.91 9.45 -1.50
CA GLY A 61 3.96 9.86 -2.43
C GLY A 61 4.08 11.38 -2.53
N TRP A 62 2.97 12.09 -2.60
CA TRP A 62 2.94 13.55 -2.55
C TRP A 62 3.56 14.08 -1.25
N GLY A 63 3.14 13.52 -0.10
CA GLY A 63 3.67 13.87 1.20
C GLY A 63 5.17 13.56 1.34
N LEU A 64 5.63 12.46 0.76
CA LEU A 64 7.04 12.05 0.77
C LEU A 64 7.94 13.07 0.08
N ILE A 65 7.50 13.63 -1.05
CA ILE A 65 8.24 14.65 -1.80
C ILE A 65 8.19 16.02 -1.08
N LYS A 66 7.02 16.42 -0.60
CA LYS A 66 6.81 17.73 0.04
C LYS A 66 7.33 17.82 1.48
N SER A 67 7.55 16.70 2.14
CA SER A 67 8.00 16.67 3.53
C SER A 67 9.39 17.28 3.69
N GLN A 68 9.54 18.20 4.63
CA GLN A 68 10.82 18.77 5.07
C GLN A 68 11.35 18.09 6.35
N SER A 69 10.86 16.89 6.65
CA SER A 69 11.28 16.14 7.84
C SER A 69 12.77 15.84 7.84
N SER A 70 13.41 15.96 9.01
CA SER A 70 14.80 15.52 9.20
C SER A 70 14.93 14.02 8.97
N TYR A 71 16.12 13.57 8.58
CA TYR A 71 16.40 12.14 8.37
C TYR A 71 16.06 11.29 9.60
N ARG A 72 16.43 11.76 10.81
CA ARG A 72 16.10 11.06 12.06
C ARG A 72 14.60 10.88 12.26
N SER A 73 13.81 11.93 12.03
CA SER A 73 12.35 11.84 12.14
C SER A 73 11.75 10.87 11.11
N THR A 74 12.30 10.86 9.90
CA THR A 74 11.88 9.94 8.84
C THR A 74 12.20 8.49 9.21
N LEU A 75 13.39 8.24 9.74
CA LEU A 75 13.81 6.91 10.18
C LEU A 75 12.91 6.38 11.32
N VAL A 76 12.62 7.20 12.32
CA VAL A 76 11.71 6.81 13.42
C VAL A 76 10.32 6.45 12.87
N LYS A 77 9.76 7.27 11.97
CA LYS A 77 8.45 6.99 11.34
C LYS A 77 8.47 5.68 10.55
N ALA A 78 9.54 5.45 9.77
CA ALA A 78 9.69 4.22 8.99
C ALA A 78 9.75 2.98 9.90
N THR A 79 10.54 3.03 10.97
CA THR A 79 10.65 1.94 11.94
C THR A 79 9.31 1.66 12.62
N ILE A 80 8.58 2.72 13.02
CA ILE A 80 7.24 2.56 13.61
C ILE A 80 6.29 1.88 12.64
N LEU A 81 6.27 2.27 11.36
CA LEU A 81 5.38 1.66 10.36
C LEU A 81 5.70 0.18 10.14
N ILE A 82 6.97 -0.17 10.02
CA ILE A 82 7.39 -1.58 9.86
C ILE A 82 7.01 -2.38 11.11
N PHE A 83 7.22 -1.83 12.30
CA PHE A 83 6.84 -2.49 13.55
C PHE A 83 5.32 -2.68 13.68
N LEU A 84 4.54 -1.67 13.29
CA LEU A 84 3.08 -1.77 13.26
C LEU A 84 2.60 -2.85 12.29
N GLN A 85 3.29 -3.05 11.15
CA GLN A 85 2.95 -4.15 10.23
C GLN A 85 3.12 -5.51 10.92
N VAL A 86 4.21 -5.71 11.67
CA VAL A 86 4.42 -6.95 12.44
C VAL A 86 3.31 -7.15 13.48
N ILE A 87 2.90 -6.09 14.19
CA ILE A 87 1.78 -6.17 15.15
C ILE A 87 0.49 -6.59 14.45
N VAL A 88 0.17 -5.98 13.30
CA VAL A 88 -1.02 -6.33 12.52
C VAL A 88 -1.00 -7.81 12.11
N ASN A 89 0.15 -8.31 11.65
CA ASN A 89 0.29 -9.72 11.29
C ASN A 89 0.10 -10.64 12.51
N LEU A 90 0.67 -10.27 13.65
CA LEU A 90 0.51 -11.04 14.91
C LEU A 90 -0.94 -11.06 15.42
N THR A 91 -1.74 -10.03 15.13
CA THR A 91 -3.17 -10.02 15.50
C THR A 91 -4.03 -10.87 14.58
N SER A 92 -3.51 -11.26 13.40
CA SER A 92 -4.24 -12.06 12.40
C SER A 92 -3.41 -13.27 11.92
N PRO A 93 -2.97 -14.16 12.82
CA PRO A 93 -2.05 -15.26 12.49
C PRO A 93 -2.67 -16.32 11.59
N HIS A 94 -4.00 -16.32 11.44
CA HIS A 94 -4.73 -17.22 10.53
C HIS A 94 -4.67 -16.76 9.07
N LEU A 95 -4.35 -15.47 8.81
CA LEU A 95 -4.27 -14.90 7.48
C LEU A 95 -2.83 -14.67 7.01
N TYR A 96 -1.95 -14.24 7.93
CA TYR A 96 -0.60 -13.79 7.58
C TYR A 96 0.45 -14.40 8.50
N ASP A 97 1.61 -14.67 7.95
CA ASP A 97 2.82 -14.96 8.74
C ASP A 97 3.37 -13.65 9.34
N THR A 98 4.11 -13.78 10.44
CA THR A 98 4.61 -12.63 11.21
C THR A 98 5.35 -11.58 10.37
N PHE A 99 6.10 -12.02 9.38
CA PHE A 99 6.93 -11.17 8.51
C PHE A 99 6.34 -10.94 7.12
N THR A 100 5.07 -11.28 6.91
CA THR A 100 4.42 -10.96 5.63
C THR A 100 4.39 -9.44 5.43
N PRO A 101 4.97 -8.93 4.33
CA PRO A 101 4.95 -7.52 4.05
C PRO A 101 3.53 -7.08 3.68
N GLY A 102 3.18 -5.86 4.08
CA GLY A 102 1.92 -5.23 3.72
C GLY A 102 2.13 -3.73 3.48
N ILE A 103 1.05 -2.99 3.35
CA ILE A 103 1.09 -1.57 2.96
C ILE A 103 1.89 -0.70 3.95
N LEU A 104 1.88 -1.03 5.24
CA LEU A 104 2.63 -0.25 6.24
C LEU A 104 4.14 -0.48 6.08
N SER A 105 4.58 -1.72 5.81
CA SER A 105 5.99 -2.02 5.56
C SER A 105 6.46 -1.38 4.25
N LEU A 106 5.62 -1.37 3.21
CA LEU A 106 5.90 -0.66 1.96
C LEU A 106 6.12 0.84 2.22
N PHE A 107 5.24 1.49 2.96
CA PHE A 107 5.39 2.90 3.33
C PHE A 107 6.63 3.15 4.18
N GLY A 108 6.95 2.24 5.11
CA GLY A 108 8.18 2.29 5.90
C GLY A 108 9.43 2.28 5.01
N ILE A 109 9.49 1.35 4.05
CA ILE A 109 10.60 1.23 3.10
C ILE A 109 10.70 2.46 2.18
N LEU A 110 9.58 2.95 1.65
CA LEU A 110 9.56 4.16 0.84
C LEU A 110 10.05 5.39 1.61
N LEU A 111 9.74 5.49 2.91
CA LEU A 111 10.30 6.53 3.78
C LEU A 111 11.82 6.41 3.94
N LEU A 112 12.35 5.20 4.08
CA LEU A 112 13.80 4.97 4.13
C LEU A 112 14.48 5.34 2.82
N LEU A 113 13.86 5.01 1.70
CA LEU A 113 14.36 5.30 0.35
C LEU A 113 14.09 6.75 -0.10
N ARG A 114 13.39 7.55 0.72
CA ARG A 114 13.03 8.93 0.39
C ARG A 114 14.19 9.77 -0.20
N PRO A 115 15.40 9.81 0.38
CA PRO A 115 16.48 10.62 -0.18
C PRO A 115 16.84 10.19 -1.60
N CYS A 116 16.84 8.89 -1.89
CA CYS A 116 17.06 8.36 -3.23
C CYS A 116 15.94 8.76 -4.18
N ILE A 117 14.68 8.58 -3.77
CA ILE A 117 13.49 8.90 -4.56
C ILE A 117 13.47 10.38 -4.92
N VAL A 118 13.66 11.28 -3.94
CA VAL A 118 13.65 12.73 -4.16
C VAL A 118 14.79 13.14 -5.10
N ASN A 119 15.98 12.55 -4.96
CA ASN A 119 17.11 12.83 -5.83
C ASN A 119 16.85 12.38 -7.29
N ILE A 120 16.23 11.22 -7.49
CA ILE A 120 15.88 10.72 -8.83
C ILE A 120 14.81 11.62 -9.45
N VAL A 121 13.70 11.87 -8.73
CA VAL A 121 12.59 12.69 -9.24
C VAL A 121 13.01 14.13 -9.54
N SER A 122 13.99 14.67 -8.80
CA SER A 122 14.50 16.03 -9.06
C SER A 122 15.41 16.14 -10.28
N LYS A 123 16.02 15.04 -10.73
CA LYS A 123 17.00 15.03 -11.83
C LYS A 123 16.48 14.44 -13.13
N VAL A 124 15.48 13.59 -13.06
CA VAL A 124 14.96 12.85 -14.22
C VAL A 124 13.60 13.41 -14.61
N ASN A 125 13.38 13.54 -15.92
CA ASN A 125 12.07 13.94 -16.42
C ASN A 125 10.99 12.94 -15.98
N LEU A 126 9.92 13.45 -15.36
CA LEU A 126 8.82 12.64 -14.84
C LEU A 126 8.19 11.75 -15.94
N GLY A 127 8.12 12.24 -17.18
CA GLY A 127 7.63 11.46 -18.30
C GLY A 127 8.49 10.22 -18.60
N ILE A 128 9.82 10.33 -18.48
CA ILE A 128 10.74 9.21 -18.66
C ILE A 128 10.53 8.18 -17.54
N ILE A 129 10.43 8.64 -16.27
CA ILE A 129 10.18 7.75 -15.13
C ILE A 129 8.86 7.00 -15.34
N PHE A 130 7.79 7.70 -15.72
CA PHE A 130 6.50 7.11 -15.97
C PHE A 130 6.55 6.09 -17.12
N SER A 131 7.21 6.41 -18.23
CA SER A 131 7.36 5.50 -19.38
C SER A 131 8.11 4.23 -19.01
N ILE A 132 9.22 4.35 -18.27
CA ILE A 132 9.98 3.19 -17.78
C ILE A 132 9.09 2.34 -16.87
N PHE A 133 8.34 2.95 -15.96
CA PHE A 133 7.45 2.25 -15.04
C PHE A 133 6.33 1.50 -15.79
N MET A 134 5.72 2.11 -16.80
CA MET A 134 4.70 1.45 -17.62
C MET A 134 5.27 0.27 -18.41
N ILE A 135 6.48 0.42 -18.96
CA ILE A 135 7.16 -0.68 -19.65
C ILE A 135 7.46 -1.84 -18.68
N LEU A 136 7.96 -1.53 -17.48
CA LEU A 136 8.21 -2.55 -16.46
C LEU A 136 6.93 -3.27 -16.04
N ILE A 137 5.84 -2.54 -15.79
CA ILE A 137 4.53 -3.15 -15.48
C ILE A 137 4.09 -4.07 -16.62
N TYR A 138 4.21 -3.63 -17.87
CA TYR A 138 3.84 -4.44 -19.02
C TYR A 138 4.67 -5.73 -19.11
N LEU A 139 5.99 -5.64 -18.97
CA LEU A 139 6.89 -6.80 -19.02
C LEU A 139 6.65 -7.80 -17.88
N ILE A 140 6.31 -7.30 -16.69
CA ILE A 140 6.10 -8.12 -15.50
C ILE A 140 4.63 -8.58 -15.39
N SER A 141 3.69 -8.00 -16.15
CA SER A 141 2.26 -8.24 -16.00
C SER A 141 1.88 -9.72 -16.08
N ASN A 142 2.46 -10.47 -17.04
CA ASN A 142 2.22 -11.90 -17.16
C ASN A 142 2.76 -12.70 -15.98
N HIS A 143 3.88 -12.26 -15.40
CA HIS A 143 4.48 -12.89 -14.25
C HIS A 143 3.66 -12.62 -12.99
N ILE A 144 3.21 -11.38 -12.80
CA ILE A 144 2.30 -10.98 -11.71
C ILE A 144 1.00 -11.78 -11.78
N TYR A 145 0.42 -11.93 -12.98
CA TYR A 145 -0.82 -12.69 -13.16
C TYR A 145 -0.67 -14.15 -12.73
N ASN A 146 0.47 -14.75 -13.01
CA ASN A 146 0.77 -16.13 -12.59
C ASN A 146 1.10 -16.27 -11.10
N LEU A 147 1.57 -15.16 -10.46
CA LEU A 147 1.87 -15.11 -9.03
C LEU A 147 0.65 -14.75 -8.17
N GLN A 148 -0.38 -14.15 -8.75
CA GLN A 148 -1.66 -13.98 -8.10
C GLN A 148 -2.28 -15.36 -7.91
N GLY A 149 -1.99 -15.96 -6.76
CA GLY A 149 -2.67 -17.17 -6.32
C GLY A 149 -4.19 -16.99 -6.31
N SER A 150 -4.92 -18.04 -5.96
CA SER A 150 -6.36 -17.98 -5.84
C SER A 150 -6.77 -16.76 -5.01
N ASN A 151 -7.70 -15.94 -5.51
CA ASN A 151 -8.34 -14.83 -4.78
C ASN A 151 -9.16 -15.34 -3.58
N ASP A 152 -8.77 -16.45 -3.01
CA ASP A 152 -9.41 -17.05 -1.88
C ASP A 152 -8.87 -16.41 -0.60
N TRP A 153 -9.64 -15.51 -0.05
CA TRP A 153 -9.37 -14.84 1.23
C TRP A 153 -9.22 -15.82 2.40
N GLY A 154 -9.49 -17.10 2.18
CA GLY A 154 -9.29 -18.18 3.16
C GLY A 154 -7.88 -18.77 3.14
N THR A 155 -7.07 -18.50 2.13
CA THR A 155 -5.70 -19.04 2.06
C THR A 155 -4.73 -18.16 2.82
N ARG A 156 -4.05 -18.76 3.80
CA ARG A 156 -2.98 -18.08 4.55
C ARG A 156 -1.83 -17.73 3.63
N VAL A 157 -1.39 -16.47 3.69
CA VAL A 157 -0.19 -16.02 2.99
C VAL A 157 1.05 -16.45 3.79
N THR A 158 1.86 -17.33 3.22
CA THR A 158 3.08 -17.83 3.83
C THR A 158 4.30 -17.00 3.40
N SER A 159 5.24 -16.79 4.30
CA SER A 159 6.48 -16.03 4.07
C SER A 159 7.70 -16.90 4.43
N ASP A 160 7.78 -18.08 3.81
CA ASP A 160 8.75 -19.13 4.16
C ASP A 160 10.17 -18.83 3.65
N SER A 161 10.31 -17.89 2.70
CA SER A 161 11.61 -17.52 2.14
C SER A 161 11.73 -16.02 1.92
N VAL A 162 12.98 -15.53 1.83
CA VAL A 162 13.26 -14.13 1.50
C VAL A 162 12.71 -13.75 0.11
N GLU A 163 12.73 -14.68 -0.83
CA GLU A 163 12.18 -14.51 -2.16
C GLU A 163 10.66 -14.29 -2.10
N THR A 164 9.94 -15.08 -1.32
CA THR A 164 8.50 -14.93 -1.10
C THR A 164 8.18 -13.59 -0.45
N ILE A 165 8.95 -13.17 0.56
CA ILE A 165 8.79 -11.88 1.22
C ILE A 165 8.98 -10.73 0.22
N LEU A 166 10.02 -10.79 -0.62
CA LEU A 166 10.28 -9.76 -1.62
C LEU A 166 9.21 -9.74 -2.72
N SER A 167 8.74 -10.90 -3.17
CA SER A 167 7.66 -10.98 -4.16
C SER A 167 6.36 -10.38 -3.61
N HIS A 168 6.00 -10.67 -2.37
CA HIS A 168 4.84 -10.06 -1.73
C HIS A 168 5.00 -8.56 -1.55
N LEU A 169 6.19 -8.08 -1.20
CA LEU A 169 6.44 -6.65 -1.03
C LEU A 169 6.29 -5.86 -2.33
N ILE A 170 6.72 -6.43 -3.46
CA ILE A 170 6.82 -5.72 -4.75
C ILE A 170 5.62 -5.99 -5.64
N LEU A 171 5.09 -7.21 -5.64
CA LEU A 171 4.15 -7.69 -6.65
C LEU A 171 2.73 -7.93 -6.12
N THR A 172 2.58 -8.35 -4.89
CA THR A 172 1.30 -8.84 -4.34
C THR A 172 0.90 -8.24 -3.00
N GLY A 173 1.78 -7.39 -2.41
CA GLY A 173 1.58 -6.76 -1.11
C GLY A 173 0.60 -5.60 -1.08
#